data_af90d1c74b20c55f4de79e18103391f5
#
_entry.id   af90d1c74b20c55f4de79e18103391f5
#
_cell.length_a   1.000
_cell.length_b   1.000
_cell.length_c   1.000
_cell.angle_alpha   90.00
_cell.angle_beta   90.00
_cell.angle_gamma   90.00
#
_symmetry.space_group_name_H-M   'P 1'
#
loop_
_entity.id
_entity.type
_entity.pdbx_description
1 polymer ?
#
loop_
_entity_poly.entity_id
_entity_poly.type
_entity_poly.pdbx_seq_one_letter_code
_entity_poly.pdbx_strand_id
1 'polypeptide(L)'
;MALDITAAAAEPALLDLPWDIPLEEWPSSLLAALPRGISRHVVRFVNLSGRVLAVKEIGETVAHHEYDTLRALSRLDAPSVDPVAVITGRVGADGEELNAVLITEHLQFSLPYRALFSLSMREDTASRLIDALALLLVRLH
;
A
#
# COMPACT_ATOMS: atom_id res chain seq x y z
N MET A 1 9.14 -14.63 19.60
CA MET A 1 8.40 -14.78 18.34
C MET A 1 9.22 -14.24 17.20
N ALA A 2 9.24 -14.93 16.10
CA ALA A 2 10.05 -14.54 14.96
C ALA A 2 9.22 -13.68 13.99
N LEU A 3 9.87 -12.66 13.45
CA LEU A 3 9.33 -11.87 12.37
C LEU A 3 9.11 -12.77 11.15
N ASP A 4 7.95 -12.70 10.56
CA ASP A 4 7.60 -13.48 9.37
C ASP A 4 7.28 -12.56 8.20
N ILE A 5 7.90 -12.82 7.04
CA ILE A 5 7.73 -12.04 5.83
C ILE A 5 7.23 -12.96 4.72
N THR A 6 5.99 -12.71 4.28
CA THR A 6 5.42 -13.35 3.10
C THR A 6 5.52 -12.37 1.94
N ALA A 7 6.33 -12.66 0.94
CA ALA A 7 6.58 -11.74 -0.16
C ALA A 7 6.25 -12.36 -1.51
N ALA A 8 5.77 -11.52 -2.43
CA ALA A 8 5.46 -11.93 -3.80
C ALA A 8 6.72 -12.24 -4.61
N ALA A 9 7.83 -11.55 -4.28
CA ALA A 9 9.14 -11.76 -4.87
C ALA A 9 10.20 -11.46 -3.81
N ALA A 10 11.42 -11.93 -4.02
CA ALA A 10 12.51 -11.66 -3.09
C ALA A 10 12.80 -10.15 -3.03
N GLU A 11 12.74 -9.60 -1.82
CA GLU A 11 13.00 -8.18 -1.58
C GLU A 11 13.81 -8.05 -0.28
N PRO A 12 15.14 -8.33 -0.35
CA PRO A 12 15.98 -8.32 0.86
C PRO A 12 16.01 -6.99 1.60
N ALA A 13 15.80 -5.88 0.90
CA ALA A 13 15.81 -4.56 1.51
C ALA A 13 14.68 -4.37 2.54
N LEU A 14 13.63 -5.18 2.50
CA LEU A 14 12.57 -5.15 3.50
C LEU A 14 13.09 -5.50 4.89
N LEU A 15 14.16 -6.29 4.99
CA LEU A 15 14.75 -6.67 6.27
C LEU A 15 15.42 -5.49 6.99
N ASP A 16 15.76 -4.44 6.26
CA ASP A 16 16.43 -3.27 6.81
C ASP A 16 15.46 -2.26 7.43
N LEU A 17 14.16 -2.49 7.32
CA LEU A 17 13.15 -1.59 7.87
C LEU A 17 12.89 -1.89 9.36
N PRO A 18 12.50 -0.86 10.14
CA PRO A 18 12.36 -1.01 11.59
C PRO A 18 11.01 -1.62 11.97
N TRP A 19 10.86 -2.92 11.81
CA TRP A 19 9.62 -3.65 12.10
C TRP A 19 9.27 -3.73 13.60
N ASP A 20 10.21 -3.42 14.47
CA ASP A 20 10.05 -3.37 15.94
C ASP A 20 9.51 -2.01 16.43
N ILE A 21 9.24 -1.09 15.53
CA ILE A 21 8.73 0.25 15.83
C ILE A 21 7.35 0.39 15.21
N PRO A 22 6.35 0.96 15.95
CA PRO A 22 5.06 1.28 15.34
C PRO A 22 5.23 2.18 14.13
N LEU A 23 4.39 1.97 13.11
CA LEU A 23 4.52 2.69 11.84
C LEU A 23 4.45 4.21 11.98
N GLU A 24 3.66 4.70 12.95
CA GLU A 24 3.55 6.14 13.23
C GLU A 24 4.86 6.76 13.71
N GLU A 25 5.73 5.95 14.30
CA GLU A 25 7.01 6.40 14.88
C GLU A 25 8.19 6.22 13.92
N TRP A 26 7.96 5.76 12.70
CA TRP A 26 9.03 5.58 11.74
C TRP A 26 9.70 6.92 11.41
N PRO A 27 11.04 6.95 11.34
CA PRO A 27 11.77 8.20 11.07
C PRO A 27 11.47 8.75 9.68
N SER A 28 11.38 10.07 9.58
CA SER A 28 11.06 10.74 8.32
C SER A 28 12.09 10.47 7.21
N SER A 29 13.31 10.08 7.57
CA SER A 29 14.34 9.72 6.60
C SER A 29 13.98 8.49 5.76
N LEU A 30 13.08 7.63 6.27
CA LEU A 30 12.60 6.44 5.54
C LEU A 30 11.38 6.76 4.67
N LEU A 31 10.71 7.87 4.92
CA LEU A 31 9.40 8.15 4.34
C LEU A 31 9.50 9.00 3.09
N ALA A 32 8.68 8.67 2.09
CA ALA A 32 8.50 9.53 0.92
C ALA A 32 7.48 10.63 1.24
N ALA A 33 7.74 11.85 0.76
CA ALA A 33 6.84 12.99 0.96
C ALA A 33 5.72 12.94 -0.06
N LEU A 34 4.68 12.15 0.22
CA LEU A 34 3.52 12.00 -0.64
C LEU A 34 2.23 12.34 0.11
N PRO A 35 1.22 12.90 -0.58
CA PRO A 35 -0.07 13.15 0.04
C PRO A 35 -0.71 11.82 0.46
N ARG A 36 -1.25 11.81 1.69
CA ARG A 36 -1.99 10.65 2.19
C ARG A 36 -3.45 10.76 1.79
N GLY A 37 -4.03 9.60 1.43
CA GLY A 37 -5.46 9.49 1.31
C GLY A 37 -6.13 9.41 2.69
N ILE A 38 -7.45 9.38 2.69
CA ILE A 38 -8.21 9.14 3.91
C ILE A 38 -8.21 7.66 4.20
N SER A 39 -7.69 7.28 5.37
CA SER A 39 -7.64 5.89 5.79
C SER A 39 -7.91 5.79 7.29
N ARG A 40 -8.58 4.71 7.69
CA ARG A 40 -8.76 4.37 9.11
C ARG A 40 -7.48 3.78 9.71
N HIS A 41 -6.54 3.40 8.89
CA HIS A 41 -5.30 2.75 9.30
C HIS A 41 -4.12 3.67 9.07
N VAL A 42 -3.04 3.42 9.80
CA VAL A 42 -1.79 4.15 9.59
C VAL A 42 -1.18 3.68 8.27
N VAL A 43 -0.96 4.62 7.36
CA VAL A 43 -0.34 4.37 6.06
C VAL A 43 0.86 5.28 5.91
N ARG A 44 1.99 4.70 5.52
CA ARG A 44 3.22 5.45 5.22
C ARG A 44 3.73 5.07 3.83
N PHE A 45 4.41 5.99 3.19
CA PHE A 45 5.06 5.75 1.91
C PHE A 45 6.57 5.70 2.14
N VAL A 46 7.20 4.66 1.64
CA VAL A 46 8.62 4.38 1.88
C VAL A 46 9.35 4.27 0.56
N ASN A 47 10.54 4.90 0.48
CA ASN A 47 11.45 4.66 -0.64
C ASN A 47 12.30 3.44 -0.35
N LEU A 48 12.24 2.46 -1.24
CA LEU A 48 12.99 1.23 -1.10
C LEU A 48 13.52 0.79 -2.46
N SER A 49 14.83 0.73 -2.60
CA SER A 49 15.48 0.30 -3.86
C SER A 49 15.00 1.07 -5.09
N GLY A 50 14.78 2.38 -4.95
CA GLY A 50 14.30 3.24 -6.04
C GLY A 50 12.81 3.15 -6.34
N ARG A 51 12.06 2.41 -5.53
CA ARG A 51 10.60 2.29 -5.64
C ARG A 51 9.93 2.93 -4.44
N VAL A 52 8.73 3.45 -4.65
CA VAL A 52 7.88 3.94 -3.55
C VAL A 52 6.86 2.86 -3.23
N LEU A 53 6.84 2.45 -1.98
CA LEU A 53 5.92 1.43 -1.48
C LEU A 53 4.95 2.05 -0.49
N ALA A 54 3.69 1.61 -0.54
CA ALA A 54 2.71 1.96 0.47
C ALA A 54 2.76 0.89 1.57
N VAL A 55 2.96 1.32 2.80
CA VAL A 55 3.06 0.46 3.98
C VAL A 55 1.87 0.76 4.87
N LYS A 56 1.04 -0.24 5.15
CA LYS A 56 -0.21 -0.08 5.88
C LYS A 56 -0.22 -1.00 7.09
N GLU A 57 -0.42 -0.44 8.27
CA GLU A 57 -0.48 -1.19 9.51
C GLU A 57 -1.92 -1.60 9.81
N ILE A 58 -2.18 -2.90 9.82
CA ILE A 58 -3.54 -3.48 10.00
C ILE A 58 -3.45 -4.82 10.74
N GLY A 59 -4.60 -5.35 11.13
CA GLY A 59 -4.65 -6.66 11.76
C GLY A 59 -4.16 -7.77 10.85
N GLU A 60 -3.56 -8.80 11.42
CA GLU A 60 -2.93 -9.90 10.70
C GLU A 60 -3.88 -10.62 9.73
N THR A 61 -5.07 -10.97 10.20
CA THR A 61 -6.05 -11.66 9.38
C THR A 61 -6.45 -10.83 8.16
N VAL A 62 -6.67 -9.52 8.36
CA VAL A 62 -7.03 -8.60 7.29
C VAL A 62 -5.86 -8.43 6.33
N ALA A 63 -4.64 -8.33 6.84
CA ALA A 63 -3.44 -8.18 6.01
C ALA A 63 -3.27 -9.37 5.06
N HIS A 64 -3.39 -10.60 5.57
CA HIS A 64 -3.30 -11.79 4.74
C HIS A 64 -4.44 -11.87 3.73
N HIS A 65 -5.65 -11.54 4.13
CA HIS A 65 -6.80 -11.56 3.23
C HIS A 65 -6.64 -10.56 2.08
N GLU A 66 -6.24 -9.33 2.39
CA GLU A 66 -6.00 -8.32 1.35
C GLU A 66 -4.84 -8.73 0.43
N TYR A 67 -3.77 -9.28 0.99
CA TYR A 67 -2.63 -9.75 0.21
C TYR A 67 -3.06 -10.87 -0.76
N ASP A 68 -3.79 -11.86 -0.29
CA ASP A 68 -4.26 -12.97 -1.11
C ASP A 68 -5.20 -12.50 -2.22
N THR A 69 -6.09 -11.56 -1.89
CA THR A 69 -7.00 -10.95 -2.87
C THR A 69 -6.25 -10.21 -3.96
N LEU A 70 -5.26 -9.40 -3.57
CA LEU A 70 -4.44 -8.66 -4.54
C LEU A 70 -3.60 -9.61 -5.40
N ARG A 71 -3.08 -10.69 -4.83
CA ARG A 71 -2.37 -11.72 -5.59
C ARG A 71 -3.27 -12.39 -6.61
N ALA A 72 -4.50 -12.71 -6.22
CA ALA A 72 -5.48 -13.30 -7.13
C ALA A 72 -5.85 -12.36 -8.27
N LEU A 73 -6.08 -11.08 -7.96
CA LEU A 73 -6.36 -10.05 -8.97
C LEU A 73 -5.20 -9.86 -9.94
N SER A 74 -3.96 -9.90 -9.44
CA SER A 74 -2.77 -9.81 -10.27
C SER A 74 -2.67 -10.98 -11.25
N ARG A 75 -2.99 -12.19 -10.81
CA ARG A 75 -2.99 -13.39 -11.67
C ARG A 75 -4.06 -13.33 -12.75
N LEU A 76 -5.16 -12.64 -12.48
CA LEU A 76 -6.26 -12.46 -13.44
C LEU A 76 -6.02 -11.25 -14.35
N ASP A 77 -4.90 -10.59 -14.21
CA ASP A 77 -4.58 -9.34 -14.92
C ASP A 77 -5.66 -8.26 -14.73
N ALA A 78 -6.28 -8.26 -13.55
CA ALA A 78 -7.27 -7.24 -13.19
C ALA A 78 -6.56 -5.96 -12.73
N PRO A 79 -7.15 -4.77 -13.00
CA PRO A 79 -6.54 -3.52 -12.57
C PRO A 79 -6.57 -3.40 -11.04
N SER A 80 -5.42 -3.53 -10.42
CA SER A 80 -5.25 -3.42 -8.98
C SER A 80 -3.81 -3.00 -8.68
N VAL A 81 -3.55 -2.60 -7.43
CA VAL A 81 -2.16 -2.37 -7.00
C VAL A 81 -1.45 -3.71 -6.82
N ASP A 82 -0.17 -3.74 -7.11
CA ASP A 82 0.61 -4.97 -6.93
C ASP A 82 0.97 -5.16 -5.45
N PRO A 83 0.67 -6.33 -4.89
CA PRO A 83 1.07 -6.64 -3.52
C PRO A 83 2.56 -6.98 -3.48
N VAL A 84 3.25 -6.46 -2.47
CA VAL A 84 4.69 -6.71 -2.28
C VAL A 84 4.91 -7.73 -1.19
N ALA A 85 4.35 -7.50 0.00
CA ALA A 85 4.59 -8.39 1.14
C ALA A 85 3.57 -8.19 2.25
N VAL A 86 3.50 -9.17 3.14
CA VAL A 86 2.86 -9.08 4.45
C VAL A 86 3.93 -9.37 5.51
N ILE A 87 3.99 -8.51 6.52
CA ILE A 87 4.91 -8.67 7.65
C ILE A 87 4.09 -8.98 8.89
N THR A 88 4.37 -10.08 9.54
CA THR A 88 3.72 -10.50 10.79
C THR A 88 4.76 -10.84 11.85
N GLY A 89 4.31 -11.12 13.06
CA GLY A 89 5.21 -11.47 14.16
C GLY A 89 6.03 -10.28 14.65
N ARG A 90 5.56 -9.06 14.44
CA ARG A 90 6.24 -7.85 14.88
C ARG A 90 6.10 -7.70 16.39
N VAL A 91 7.21 -7.40 17.05
CA VAL A 91 7.25 -7.18 18.50
C VAL A 91 7.97 -5.85 18.74
N GLY A 92 7.35 -4.97 19.51
CA GLY A 92 7.95 -3.69 19.89
C GLY A 92 9.05 -3.83 20.93
N ALA A 93 9.72 -2.72 21.21
CA ALA A 93 10.84 -2.67 22.17
C ALA A 93 10.42 -3.14 23.56
N ASP A 94 9.17 -2.94 23.94
CA ASP A 94 8.63 -3.34 25.23
C ASP A 94 8.13 -4.80 25.25
N GLY A 95 8.32 -5.54 24.17
CA GLY A 95 7.79 -6.90 24.03
C GLY A 95 6.31 -6.93 23.67
N GLU A 96 5.70 -5.81 23.37
CA GLU A 96 4.30 -5.74 22.93
C GLU A 96 4.14 -6.24 21.49
N GLU A 97 3.02 -6.89 21.21
CA GLU A 97 2.69 -7.29 19.85
C GLU A 97 2.25 -6.07 19.04
N LEU A 98 2.87 -5.89 17.87
CA LEU A 98 2.48 -4.85 16.93
C LEU A 98 1.61 -5.47 15.83
N ASN A 99 0.73 -4.65 15.25
CA ASN A 99 -0.10 -5.08 14.12
C ASN A 99 0.76 -5.53 12.95
N ALA A 100 0.17 -6.36 12.10
CA ALA A 100 0.78 -6.74 10.84
C ALA A 100 0.87 -5.54 9.89
N VAL A 101 1.67 -5.67 8.86
CA VAL A 101 1.84 -4.66 7.83
C VAL A 101 1.60 -5.29 6.47
N LEU A 102 0.77 -4.63 5.66
CA LEU A 102 0.60 -4.95 4.25
C LEU A 102 1.38 -3.92 3.43
N ILE A 103 2.21 -4.41 2.51
CA ILE A 103 3.01 -3.56 1.64
C ILE A 103 2.54 -3.75 0.19
N THR A 104 2.24 -2.64 -0.47
CA THR A 104 1.84 -2.62 -1.88
C THR A 104 2.69 -1.61 -2.64
N GLU A 105 2.77 -1.77 -3.95
CA GLU A 105 3.40 -0.77 -4.80
C GLU A 105 2.56 0.50 -4.85
N HIS A 106 3.22 1.66 -4.71
CA HIS A 106 2.55 2.93 -4.90
C HIS A 106 2.45 3.23 -6.41
N LEU A 107 1.25 3.56 -6.86
CA LEU A 107 1.02 3.94 -8.25
C LEU A 107 1.54 5.36 -8.46
N GLN A 108 2.61 5.48 -9.25
CA GLN A 108 3.17 6.78 -9.60
C GLN A 108 2.14 7.57 -10.43
N PHE A 109 2.12 8.88 -10.23
CA PHE A 109 1.19 9.79 -10.90
C PHE A 109 -0.28 9.56 -10.54
N SER A 110 -0.57 8.76 -9.51
CA SER A 110 -1.93 8.64 -8.99
C SER A 110 -2.25 9.85 -8.12
N LEU A 111 -3.50 10.31 -8.21
CA LEU A 111 -4.03 11.34 -7.33
C LEU A 111 -5.19 10.76 -6.55
N PRO A 112 -5.39 11.16 -5.28
CA PRO A 112 -6.60 10.80 -4.57
C PRO A 112 -7.83 11.24 -5.35
N TYR A 113 -8.84 10.41 -5.39
CA TYR A 113 -10.07 10.66 -6.13
C TYR A 113 -10.68 12.03 -5.80
N ARG A 114 -10.63 12.42 -4.54
CA ARG A 114 -11.11 13.74 -4.12
C ARG A 114 -10.31 14.88 -4.71
N ALA A 115 -9.00 14.73 -4.83
CA ALA A 115 -8.16 15.77 -5.40
C ALA A 115 -8.49 16.01 -6.86
N LEU A 116 -8.83 14.94 -7.61
CA LEU A 116 -9.23 15.06 -9.01
C LEU A 116 -10.49 15.90 -9.17
N PHE A 117 -11.48 15.72 -8.29
CA PHE A 117 -12.75 16.45 -8.38
C PHE A 117 -12.69 17.85 -7.77
N SER A 118 -11.67 18.17 -6.99
CA SER A 118 -11.46 19.52 -6.44
C SER A 118 -10.64 20.40 -7.37
N LEU A 119 -10.01 19.82 -8.40
CA LEU A 119 -9.26 20.57 -9.42
C LEU A 119 -10.18 21.06 -10.51
N SER A 120 -9.86 22.27 -11.06
CA SER A 120 -10.52 22.74 -12.25
C SER A 120 -10.02 21.95 -13.45
N MET A 121 -10.80 20.98 -13.90
CA MET A 121 -10.46 20.15 -15.05
C MET A 121 -11.10 20.69 -16.32
N ARG A 122 -10.39 20.52 -17.43
CA ARG A 122 -10.98 20.77 -18.75
C ARG A 122 -12.07 19.74 -19.03
N GLU A 123 -13.09 20.14 -19.76
CA GLU A 123 -14.25 19.29 -20.05
C GLU A 123 -13.85 17.96 -20.71
N ASP A 124 -12.92 17.99 -21.67
CA ASP A 124 -12.42 16.79 -22.33
C ASP A 124 -11.69 15.85 -21.36
N THR A 125 -10.93 16.40 -20.41
CA THR A 125 -10.23 15.61 -19.39
C THR A 125 -11.22 14.94 -18.45
N ALA A 126 -12.26 15.66 -18.02
CA ALA A 126 -13.30 15.10 -17.16
C ALA A 126 -14.04 13.96 -17.86
N SER A 127 -14.37 14.14 -19.14
CA SER A 127 -15.03 13.10 -19.94
C SER A 127 -14.18 11.85 -20.06
N ARG A 128 -12.88 11.98 -20.33
CA ARG A 128 -11.95 10.85 -20.40
C ARG A 128 -11.83 10.12 -19.08
N LEU A 129 -11.82 10.84 -17.96
CA LEU A 129 -11.77 10.24 -16.64
C LEU A 129 -13.02 9.41 -16.35
N ILE A 130 -14.19 9.94 -16.68
CA ILE A 130 -15.47 9.24 -16.51
C ILE A 130 -15.48 7.96 -17.35
N ASP A 131 -15.05 8.03 -18.60
CA ASP A 131 -14.99 6.87 -19.50
C ASP A 131 -14.02 5.81 -18.94
N ALA A 132 -12.87 6.22 -18.44
CA ALA A 132 -11.89 5.31 -17.86
C ALA A 132 -12.44 4.60 -16.62
N LEU A 133 -13.16 5.32 -15.75
CA LEU A 133 -13.79 4.74 -14.56
C LEU A 133 -14.90 3.75 -14.96
N ALA A 134 -15.70 4.07 -15.98
CA ALA A 134 -16.72 3.18 -16.48
C ALA A 134 -16.14 1.88 -17.02
N LEU A 135 -15.05 1.95 -17.79
CA LEU A 135 -14.34 0.77 -18.30
C LEU A 135 -13.76 -0.07 -17.16
N LEU A 136 -13.22 0.57 -16.14
CA LEU A 136 -12.69 -0.13 -14.98
C LEU A 136 -13.78 -0.93 -14.26
N LEU A 137 -14.96 -0.34 -14.06
CA LEU A 137 -16.09 -1.01 -13.44
C LEU A 137 -16.56 -2.21 -14.25
N VAL A 138 -16.60 -2.09 -15.57
CA VAL A 138 -16.96 -3.21 -16.46
C VAL A 138 -15.95 -4.36 -16.33
N ARG A 139 -14.66 -4.05 -16.27
CA ARG A 139 -13.62 -5.08 -16.14
C ARG A 139 -13.65 -5.80 -14.80
N LEU A 140 -14.11 -5.14 -13.73
CA LEU A 140 -14.17 -5.71 -12.38
C LEU A 140 -15.44 -6.55 -12.15
N HIS A 141 -16.43 -6.42 -13.00
CA HIS A 141 -17.66 -7.21 -12.98
C HIS A 141 -17.67 -8.26 -14.08
#